data_dfc6e98356c449d791f0586c696ecbac
#
_entry.id   dfc6e98356c449d791f0586c696ecbac
#
_cell.length_a   1.000
_cell.length_b   1.000
_cell.length_c   1.000
_cell.angle_alpha   90.00
_cell.angle_beta   90.00
_cell.angle_gamma   90.00
#
_symmetry.space_group_name_H-M   'P 1'
#
loop_
_entity.id
_entity.type
_entity.pdbx_description
1 polymer ?
#
loop_
_entity_poly.entity_id
_entity_poly.type
_entity_poly.pdbx_seq_one_letter_code
_entity_poly.pdbx_strand_id
1 'polypeptide(L)' 'MPKRIPILAAENIADKYNLKQVLLIGWDGERVHVVTYGKTKADCEAAAKAQDFWTGKIREFSFKGD' A
#
# COMPACT_ATOMS: atom_id res chain seq x y z
N MET A 1 4.06 -15.46 13.50
CA MET A 1 4.12 -15.17 12.06
C MET A 1 3.37 -13.93 11.74
N PRO A 2 4.03 -12.94 11.23
CA PRO A 2 3.30 -11.74 10.86
C PRO A 2 2.42 -12.05 9.66
N LYS A 3 1.23 -11.52 9.69
CA LYS A 3 0.30 -11.69 8.59
C LYS A 3 0.49 -10.57 7.60
N ARG A 4 0.43 -10.93 6.33
CA ARG A 4 0.41 -9.91 5.30
C ARG A 4 -0.94 -9.25 5.29
N ILE A 5 -0.94 -7.96 4.96
CA ILE A 5 -2.19 -7.28 4.69
C ILE A 5 -2.70 -7.82 3.36
N PRO A 6 -3.90 -8.40 3.31
CA PRO A 6 -4.39 -8.97 2.05
C PRO A 6 -4.86 -7.88 1.11
N ILE A 7 -4.80 -8.17 -0.18
CA ILE A 7 -5.31 -7.24 -1.19
C ILE A 7 -6.78 -6.94 -0.96
N LEU A 8 -7.50 -7.90 -0.41
CA LEU A 8 -8.91 -7.71 -0.12
C LEU A 8 -9.16 -6.53 0.83
N ALA A 9 -8.22 -6.26 1.75
CA ALA A 9 -8.37 -5.11 2.63
C ALA A 9 -8.36 -3.81 1.83
N ALA A 10 -7.48 -3.71 0.84
CA ALA A 10 -7.43 -2.53 -0.01
C ALA A 10 -8.67 -2.44 -0.88
N GLU A 11 -9.13 -3.58 -1.40
CA GLU A 11 -10.33 -3.61 -2.21
C GLU A 11 -11.55 -3.14 -1.42
N ASN A 12 -11.68 -3.60 -0.19
CA ASN A 12 -12.80 -3.20 0.65
C ASN A 12 -12.80 -1.69 0.91
N ILE A 13 -11.63 -1.12 1.12
CA ILE A 13 -11.52 0.31 1.31
C ILE A 13 -11.90 1.06 0.03
N ALA A 14 -11.43 0.56 -1.11
CA ALA A 14 -11.75 1.17 -2.39
C ALA A 14 -13.26 1.17 -2.62
N ASP A 15 -13.92 0.05 -2.34
CA ASP A 15 -15.35 -0.06 -2.54
C ASP A 15 -16.12 0.82 -1.58
N LYS A 16 -15.70 0.83 -0.32
CA LYS A 16 -16.41 1.60 0.70
C LYS A 16 -16.35 3.10 0.42
N TYR A 17 -15.23 3.58 -0.05
CA TYR A 17 -15.03 5.01 -0.25
C TYR A 17 -15.03 5.41 -1.72
N ASN A 18 -15.39 4.48 -2.60
CA ASN A 18 -15.51 4.73 -4.04
C ASN A 18 -14.21 5.25 -4.64
N LEU A 19 -13.12 4.55 -4.34
CA LEU A 19 -11.80 4.91 -4.84
C LEU A 19 -11.42 4.01 -6.01
N LYS A 20 -10.68 4.57 -6.97
CA LYS A 20 -10.19 3.79 -8.09
C LYS A 20 -8.89 3.08 -7.78
N GLN A 21 -8.10 3.66 -6.90
CA GLN A 21 -6.80 3.12 -6.53
C GLN A 21 -6.61 3.27 -5.03
N VAL A 22 -5.91 2.34 -4.44
CA VAL A 22 -5.62 2.37 -3.01
C VAL A 22 -4.17 1.97 -2.81
N LEU A 23 -3.48 2.70 -1.96
CA LEU A 23 -2.15 2.34 -1.50
C LEU A 23 -2.21 2.30 0.02
N LEU A 24 -1.98 1.11 0.58
CA LEU A 24 -1.95 0.94 2.02
C LEU A 24 -0.52 0.71 2.47
N ILE A 25 -0.11 1.45 3.49
CA ILE A 25 1.22 1.29 4.06
C ILE A 25 1.04 1.09 5.55
N GLY A 26 1.57 -0.01 6.05
CA GLY A 26 1.51 -0.31 7.46
C GLY A 26 2.90 -0.65 7.98
N TRP A 27 3.10 -0.42 9.26
CA TRP A 27 4.36 -0.71 9.91
C TRP A 27 4.08 -1.45 11.21
N ASP A 28 4.70 -2.60 11.37
CA ASP A 28 4.43 -3.44 12.53
C ASP A 28 5.51 -3.33 13.60
N GLY A 29 6.41 -2.39 13.46
CA GLY A 29 7.51 -2.22 14.39
C GLY A 29 8.82 -2.76 13.85
N GLU A 30 8.75 -3.60 12.85
CA GLU A 30 9.94 -4.20 12.24
C GLU A 30 9.97 -4.02 10.74
N ARG A 31 8.83 -4.15 10.10
CA ARG A 31 8.76 -4.14 8.63
C ARG A 31 7.66 -3.20 8.16
N VAL A 32 7.87 -2.69 6.96
CA VAL A 32 6.85 -1.92 6.29
C VAL A 32 6.07 -2.87 5.37
N HIS A 33 4.76 -2.81 5.46
CA HIS A 33 3.88 -3.61 4.63
C HIS A 33 3.17 -2.68 3.66
N VAL A 34 3.26 -3.00 2.37
CA VAL A 34 2.65 -2.17 1.34
C VAL A 34 1.71 -3.02 0.51
N VAL A 35 0.51 -2.51 0.32
CA VAL A 35 -0.49 -3.18 -0.51
C VAL A 35 -1.10 -2.17 -1.44
N THR A 36 -1.22 -2.54 -2.71
CA THR A 36 -1.85 -1.67 -3.70
C THR A 36 -3.04 -2.39 -4.32
N TYR A 37 -4.00 -1.60 -4.77
CA TYR A 37 -5.18 -2.11 -5.43
C TYR A 37 -5.66 -1.13 -6.48
N GLY A 38 -6.08 -1.64 -7.63
CA GLY A 38 -6.69 -0.82 -8.68
C GLY A 38 -7.86 -1.55 -9.26
N LYS A 39 -8.93 -0.82 -9.57
CA LYS A 39 -10.15 -1.43 -10.09
C LYS A 39 -9.96 -1.95 -11.50
N THR A 40 -9.17 -1.27 -12.32
CA THR A 40 -8.90 -1.69 -13.68
C THR A 40 -7.42 -1.98 -13.81
N LYS A 41 -7.04 -2.58 -14.93
CA LYS A 41 -5.63 -2.87 -15.18
C LYS A 41 -4.81 -1.58 -15.17
N ALA A 42 -5.34 -0.52 -15.78
CA ALA A 42 -4.65 0.76 -15.80
C ALA A 42 -4.51 1.32 -14.38
N ASP A 43 -5.54 1.17 -13.56
CA ASP A 43 -5.48 1.64 -12.18
C ASP A 43 -4.48 0.84 -11.37
N CYS A 44 -4.39 -0.47 -11.62
CA CYS A 44 -3.39 -1.31 -10.94
C CYS A 44 -1.98 -0.86 -11.30
N GLU A 45 -1.74 -0.55 -12.57
CA GLU A 45 -0.41 -0.12 -12.99
C GLU A 45 -0.06 1.22 -12.37
N ALA A 46 -1.03 2.13 -12.28
CA ALA A 46 -0.80 3.42 -11.66
C ALA A 46 -0.52 3.25 -10.17
N ALA A 47 -1.24 2.36 -9.51
CA ALA A 47 -1.02 2.11 -8.09
C ALA A 47 0.36 1.51 -7.85
N ALA A 48 0.82 0.63 -8.75
CA ALA A 48 2.14 0.04 -8.62
C ALA A 48 3.23 1.10 -8.75
N LYS A 49 3.05 2.05 -9.66
CA LYS A 49 4.02 3.14 -9.81
C LYS A 49 4.03 4.01 -8.56
N ALA A 50 2.86 4.28 -8.01
CA ALA A 50 2.77 5.06 -6.77
C ALA A 50 3.45 4.32 -5.63
N GLN A 51 3.32 2.99 -5.59
CA GLN A 51 3.98 2.19 -4.58
C GLN A 51 5.48 2.37 -4.65
N ASP A 52 6.06 2.31 -5.86
CA ASP A 52 7.50 2.45 -6.01
C ASP A 52 7.96 3.81 -5.52
N PHE A 53 7.24 4.86 -5.89
CA PHE A 53 7.58 6.21 -5.48
C PHE A 53 7.53 6.37 -3.97
N TRP A 54 6.42 5.96 -3.36
CA TRP A 54 6.24 6.16 -1.93
C TRP A 54 7.11 5.25 -1.09
N THR A 55 7.41 4.05 -1.59
CA THR A 55 8.32 3.16 -0.88
C THR A 55 9.69 3.81 -0.74
N GLY A 56 10.15 4.49 -1.79
CA GLY A 56 11.40 5.22 -1.71
C GLY A 56 11.36 6.34 -0.69
N LYS A 57 10.26 7.09 -0.68
CA LYS A 57 10.11 8.19 0.26
C LYS A 57 10.06 7.70 1.70
N ILE A 58 9.35 6.61 1.93
CA ILE A 58 9.25 6.05 3.26
C ILE A 58 10.60 5.63 3.79
N ARG A 59 11.43 5.07 2.92
CA ARG A 59 12.77 4.69 3.33
C ARG A 59 13.60 5.89 3.74
N GLU A 60 13.39 7.05 3.09
CA GLU A 60 14.10 8.26 3.45
C GLU A 60 13.70 8.74 4.83
N PHE A 61 12.45 8.63 5.19
CA PHE A 61 12.01 9.00 6.51
C PHE A 61 12.53 8.05 7.54
N SER A 62 12.73 6.82 7.14
CA SER A 62 13.24 5.80 7.95
C SER A 62 12.51 5.63 9.23
N PHE A 63 11.88 4.57 9.32
CA PHE A 63 11.32 4.17 10.56
C PHE A 63 12.38 3.68 11.49
N LYS A 64 13.65 4.03 11.22
CA LYS A 64 14.66 3.52 12.03
C LYS A 64 14.59 4.13 13.34
N GLY A 65 14.70 3.47 14.16
CA GLY A 65 14.97 3.89 15.34
C GLY A 65 14.18 4.65 16.05
N ASP A 66 13.47 4.81 15.64
CA ASP A 66 12.84 5.44 16.38
C ASP A 66 12.21 4.78 16.98
#